data_ea71d2c35a034828b707fe08eabf232e
#
_entry.id   ea71d2c35a034828b707fe08eabf232e
#
_cell.length_a   1.000
_cell.length_b   1.000
_cell.length_c   1.000
_cell.angle_alpha   90.00
_cell.angle_beta   90.00
_cell.angle_gamma   90.00
#
_symmetry.space_group_name_H-M   'P 1'
#
loop_
_entity.id
_entity.type
_entity.pdbx_description
1 polymer ?
#
loop_
_entity_poly.entity_id
_entity_poly.type
_entity_poly.pdbx_seq_one_letter_code
_entity_poly.pdbx_strand_id
1 'polypeptide(L)'
;MTKGRIVQVMGPVVDVEFNSREELPFIKDALEVDNGGKRCVMEVAQHVGNNIARCIMLASSEGLQKGMEVTATGAGIKVPVGEKTLGRLFNVLGETIDNGEPIKDSEEWVIHRKAPSFEEQSPAVEVLETGIKVIDLLTPYAKGGKIGLFGGAGVGKTVLIQELIHNIATEHGGYSIFTGVGERSREGNDLWTEIRESGVLDKTALVFGQMNEPPGSRMRVAETGLTMAEYFRDVEHQNVLLFIDNIFRFVQAGSEVSALLGRMPSAVGYQPTLANEMGALQERIASTKNGSVTSVQAVYVPADDLTDPAPATTFSHLDATTVLSRKIVEQGIYPAVDPLDSTSRILEPAVVGEEHYQVARKVQEILQKYKELQDIIAILGMEELSEEDKMTVARARKIQKFLSQPFSVAETFTGVPGKYVPLKETVRGFKAIIDGEMDEYPENAFFNVGTIEDVIAKAKAEGVA
;
A
#
# COMPACT_ATOMS: atom_id res chain seq x y z
N MET A 1 -22.58 8.71 30.53
CA MET A 1 -21.87 7.53 29.99
C MET A 1 -22.48 6.30 30.65
N THR A 2 -22.92 5.35 29.82
CA THR A 2 -23.55 4.11 30.26
C THR A 2 -22.49 3.13 30.75
N LYS A 3 -22.81 2.38 31.80
CA LYS A 3 -21.89 1.42 32.41
C LYS A 3 -22.40 -0.01 32.26
N GLY A 4 -21.51 -0.92 31.97
CA GLY A 4 -21.74 -2.34 31.91
C GLY A 4 -20.73 -3.11 32.75
N ARG A 5 -20.87 -4.43 32.78
CA ARG A 5 -19.94 -5.32 33.47
C ARG A 5 -19.51 -6.48 32.61
N ILE A 6 -18.26 -6.87 32.72
CA ILE A 6 -17.73 -8.05 32.02
C ILE A 6 -18.43 -9.29 32.63
N VAL A 7 -19.01 -10.11 31.76
CA VAL A 7 -19.61 -11.41 32.12
C VAL A 7 -18.80 -12.59 31.62
N GLN A 8 -18.03 -12.44 30.55
CA GLN A 8 -17.19 -13.50 29.99
C GLN A 8 -15.99 -12.91 29.26
N VAL A 9 -14.83 -13.57 29.38
CA VAL A 9 -13.61 -13.28 28.61
C VAL A 9 -13.21 -14.54 27.83
N MET A 10 -13.11 -14.43 26.51
CA MET A 10 -12.74 -15.50 25.59
C MET A 10 -11.56 -15.05 24.71
N GLY A 11 -10.36 -15.01 25.29
CA GLY A 11 -9.20 -14.46 24.58
C GLY A 11 -9.44 -13.00 24.18
N PRO A 12 -9.39 -12.65 22.89
CA PRO A 12 -9.58 -11.26 22.41
C PRO A 12 -11.05 -10.82 22.39
N VAL A 13 -11.99 -11.68 22.72
CA VAL A 13 -13.43 -11.39 22.72
C VAL A 13 -13.97 -11.33 24.15
N VAL A 14 -14.69 -10.27 24.47
CA VAL A 14 -15.23 -10.00 25.82
C VAL A 14 -16.72 -9.70 25.71
N ASP A 15 -17.51 -10.37 26.55
CA ASP A 15 -18.94 -10.11 26.66
C ASP A 15 -19.20 -9.15 27.84
N VAL A 16 -19.94 -8.09 27.56
CA VAL A 16 -20.30 -7.04 28.52
C VAL A 16 -21.82 -6.95 28.64
N GLU A 17 -22.33 -7.08 29.87
CA GLU A 17 -23.75 -6.97 30.17
C GLU A 17 -24.09 -5.55 30.59
N PHE A 18 -25.19 -5.02 30.06
CA PHE A 18 -25.80 -3.73 30.45
C PHE A 18 -27.13 -3.95 31.18
N ASN A 19 -27.61 -2.96 31.92
CA ASN A 19 -28.79 -3.10 32.74
C ASN A 19 -30.08 -3.23 31.96
N SER A 20 -30.14 -2.64 30.77
CA SER A 20 -31.31 -2.72 29.88
C SER A 20 -30.92 -2.72 28.42
N ARG A 21 -31.89 -3.06 27.57
CA ARG A 21 -31.70 -3.02 26.12
C ARG A 21 -31.43 -1.60 25.60
N GLU A 22 -32.01 -0.60 26.23
CA GLU A 22 -31.85 0.81 25.86
C GLU A 22 -30.45 1.35 26.18
N GLU A 23 -29.79 0.71 27.15
CA GLU A 23 -28.41 1.07 27.52
C GLU A 23 -27.34 0.37 26.67
N LEU A 24 -27.72 -0.60 25.81
CA LEU A 24 -26.78 -1.28 24.94
C LEU A 24 -26.09 -0.27 23.98
N PRO A 25 -24.76 -0.27 23.90
CA PRO A 25 -24.04 0.53 22.89
C PRO A 25 -24.33 0.01 21.50
N PHE A 26 -24.18 0.90 20.52
CA PHE A 26 -24.30 0.52 19.12
C PHE A 26 -23.14 -0.36 18.67
N ILE A 27 -23.38 -1.16 17.63
CA ILE A 27 -22.32 -1.92 16.96
C ILE A 27 -21.26 -0.94 16.45
N LYS A 28 -19.98 -1.28 16.69
CA LYS A 28 -18.78 -0.46 16.43
C LYS A 28 -18.53 0.68 17.42
N ASP A 29 -19.34 0.83 18.44
CA ASP A 29 -19.02 1.75 19.54
C ASP A 29 -17.81 1.26 20.35
N ALA A 30 -17.04 2.21 20.84
CA ALA A 30 -15.91 1.96 21.72
C ALA A 30 -16.34 1.89 23.18
N LEU A 31 -15.87 0.89 23.89
CA LEU A 31 -16.01 0.73 25.32
C LEU A 31 -14.63 0.77 25.98
N GLU A 32 -14.59 1.22 27.21
CA GLU A 32 -13.35 1.34 27.98
C GLU A 32 -13.43 0.56 29.28
N VAL A 33 -12.35 -0.10 29.64
CA VAL A 33 -12.16 -0.80 30.90
C VAL A 33 -10.81 -0.44 31.50
N ASP A 34 -10.79 -0.22 32.81
CA ASP A 34 -9.55 -0.04 33.56
C ASP A 34 -9.02 -1.43 33.97
N ASN A 35 -7.88 -1.80 33.42
CA ASN A 35 -7.20 -3.04 33.75
C ASN A 35 -5.94 -2.76 34.57
N GLY A 36 -6.14 -2.59 35.87
CA GLY A 36 -5.03 -2.34 36.78
C GLY A 36 -4.32 -1.01 36.57
N GLY A 37 -5.07 0.06 36.28
CA GLY A 37 -4.55 1.39 35.98
C GLY A 37 -4.21 1.62 34.49
N LYS A 38 -4.40 0.60 33.67
CA LYS A 38 -4.24 0.71 32.22
C LYS A 38 -5.60 0.79 31.53
N ARG A 39 -5.83 1.88 30.82
CA ARG A 39 -7.01 2.03 29.96
C ARG A 39 -6.94 1.05 28.79
N CYS A 40 -7.92 0.16 28.70
CA CYS A 40 -8.06 -0.76 27.58
C CYS A 40 -9.36 -0.45 26.84
N VAL A 41 -9.29 -0.44 25.51
CA VAL A 41 -10.42 -0.18 24.62
C VAL A 41 -10.87 -1.46 23.96
N MET A 42 -12.19 -1.63 23.86
CA MET A 42 -12.82 -2.69 23.08
C MET A 42 -13.87 -2.10 22.15
N GLU A 43 -14.17 -2.81 21.08
CA GLU A 43 -15.19 -2.41 20.11
C GLU A 43 -16.35 -3.39 20.10
N VAL A 44 -17.57 -2.88 20.10
CA VAL A 44 -18.78 -3.70 20.02
C VAL A 44 -18.87 -4.35 18.64
N ALA A 45 -18.85 -5.68 18.59
CA ALA A 45 -18.96 -6.45 17.36
C ALA A 45 -20.39 -6.92 17.08
N GLN A 46 -21.14 -7.32 18.13
CA GLN A 46 -22.51 -7.80 17.98
C GLN A 46 -23.27 -7.79 19.31
N HIS A 47 -24.58 -7.83 19.24
CA HIS A 47 -25.47 -8.08 20.37
C HIS A 47 -25.88 -9.56 20.39
N VAL A 48 -25.67 -10.23 21.52
CA VAL A 48 -25.90 -11.68 21.64
C VAL A 48 -27.18 -12.05 22.43
N GLY A 49 -28.00 -11.05 22.76
CA GLY A 49 -29.20 -11.20 23.59
C GLY A 49 -28.92 -10.92 25.07
N ASN A 50 -29.98 -10.90 25.89
CA ASN A 50 -29.90 -10.66 27.33
C ASN A 50 -29.10 -9.41 27.73
N ASN A 51 -29.21 -8.33 26.96
CA ASN A 51 -28.50 -7.06 27.16
C ASN A 51 -26.98 -7.21 27.12
N ILE A 52 -26.45 -8.20 26.43
CA ILE A 52 -25.01 -8.47 26.31
C ILE A 52 -24.51 -7.98 24.95
N ALA A 53 -23.45 -7.15 25.00
CA ALA A 53 -22.66 -6.74 23.87
C ALA A 53 -21.40 -7.60 23.81
N ARG A 54 -21.18 -8.27 22.69
CA ARG A 54 -19.93 -9.00 22.41
C ARG A 54 -18.95 -8.08 21.73
N CYS A 55 -17.77 -7.93 22.36
CA CYS A 55 -16.77 -6.94 21.98
C CYS A 55 -15.45 -7.61 21.60
N ILE A 56 -14.70 -6.93 20.73
CA ILE A 56 -13.34 -7.30 20.34
C ILE A 56 -12.36 -6.35 21.03
N MET A 57 -11.39 -6.88 21.73
CA MET A 57 -10.35 -6.09 22.39
C MET A 57 -9.35 -5.50 21.38
N LEU A 58 -9.03 -4.22 21.56
CA LEU A 58 -7.94 -3.54 20.87
C LEU A 58 -6.65 -3.51 21.72
N ALA A 59 -6.69 -4.08 22.90
CA ALA A 59 -5.56 -4.29 23.79
C ALA A 59 -5.57 -5.74 24.28
N SER A 60 -4.51 -6.16 24.98
CA SER A 60 -4.51 -7.48 25.61
C SER A 60 -5.67 -7.61 26.60
N SER A 61 -6.35 -8.75 26.57
CA SER A 61 -7.38 -9.11 27.55
C SER A 61 -6.81 -9.71 28.83
N GLU A 62 -5.50 -9.90 28.89
CA GLU A 62 -4.83 -10.48 30.05
C GLU A 62 -5.06 -9.61 31.31
N GLY A 63 -5.51 -10.22 32.38
CA GLY A 63 -5.86 -9.53 33.63
C GLY A 63 -7.32 -9.12 33.72
N LEU A 64 -8.10 -9.15 32.65
CA LEU A 64 -9.54 -8.89 32.70
C LEU A 64 -10.30 -10.00 33.44
N GLN A 65 -11.25 -9.61 34.29
CA GLN A 65 -12.04 -10.52 35.10
C GLN A 65 -13.52 -10.22 34.98
N LYS A 66 -14.33 -11.27 35.18
CA LYS A 66 -15.78 -11.14 35.32
C LYS A 66 -16.13 -10.16 36.46
N GLY A 67 -17.08 -9.29 36.18
CA GLY A 67 -17.54 -8.30 37.14
C GLY A 67 -16.86 -6.93 37.06
N MET A 68 -15.75 -6.81 36.27
CA MET A 68 -15.14 -5.50 36.05
C MET A 68 -16.10 -4.54 35.37
N GLU A 69 -16.09 -3.28 35.80
CA GLU A 69 -16.91 -2.22 35.22
C GLU A 69 -16.34 -1.79 33.84
N VAL A 70 -17.22 -1.63 32.88
CA VAL A 70 -16.91 -1.15 31.54
C VAL A 70 -17.76 0.08 31.25
N THR A 71 -17.13 1.11 30.70
CA THR A 71 -17.80 2.37 30.37
C THR A 71 -18.00 2.48 28.85
N ALA A 72 -19.24 2.70 28.41
CA ALA A 72 -19.54 3.02 27.02
C ALA A 72 -19.21 4.49 26.73
N THR A 73 -18.44 4.74 25.66
CA THR A 73 -18.05 6.10 25.28
C THR A 73 -19.16 6.86 24.55
N GLY A 74 -20.16 6.15 24.02
CA GLY A 74 -21.26 6.70 23.24
C GLY A 74 -20.91 6.99 21.77
N ALA A 75 -19.74 6.59 21.33
CA ALA A 75 -19.29 6.75 19.95
C ALA A 75 -18.29 5.64 19.56
N GLY A 76 -18.00 5.52 18.27
CA GLY A 76 -16.93 4.65 17.78
C GLY A 76 -15.55 5.16 18.17
N ILE A 77 -14.51 4.40 17.81
CA ILE A 77 -13.12 4.79 18.03
C ILE A 77 -12.84 6.07 17.26
N LYS A 78 -12.37 7.10 17.97
CA LYS A 78 -11.99 8.39 17.42
C LYS A 78 -10.48 8.53 17.41
N VAL A 79 -9.96 9.06 16.32
CA VAL A 79 -8.52 9.28 16.13
C VAL A 79 -8.26 10.72 15.69
N PRO A 80 -7.10 11.31 16.05
CA PRO A 80 -6.75 12.64 15.63
C PRO A 80 -6.57 12.70 14.12
N VAL A 81 -6.97 13.80 13.52
CA VAL A 81 -6.82 14.08 12.09
C VAL A 81 -6.24 15.48 11.88
N GLY A 82 -5.72 15.74 10.70
CA GLY A 82 -5.21 17.04 10.29
C GLY A 82 -3.69 17.15 10.33
N GLU A 83 -3.18 18.34 10.10
CA GLU A 83 -1.74 18.61 9.96
C GLU A 83 -0.90 18.20 11.19
N LYS A 84 -1.50 18.21 12.37
CA LYS A 84 -0.80 17.79 13.61
C LYS A 84 -0.42 16.31 13.61
N THR A 85 -1.01 15.49 12.74
CA THR A 85 -0.66 14.07 12.58
C THR A 85 0.60 13.86 11.75
N LEU A 86 0.95 14.83 10.93
CA LEU A 86 2.14 14.75 10.07
C LEU A 86 3.42 14.73 10.92
N GLY A 87 4.35 13.90 10.52
CA GLY A 87 5.60 13.71 11.24
C GLY A 87 5.50 12.82 12.48
N ARG A 88 4.33 12.22 12.74
CA ARG A 88 4.06 11.47 13.96
C ARG A 88 3.79 10.00 13.68
N LEU A 89 3.99 9.19 14.73
CA LEU A 89 3.77 7.75 14.73
C LEU A 89 2.67 7.40 15.74
N PHE A 90 1.66 6.66 15.30
CA PHE A 90 0.45 6.34 16.07
C PHE A 90 0.22 4.84 16.22
N ASN A 91 -0.51 4.46 17.26
CA ASN A 91 -1.16 3.16 17.36
C ASN A 91 -2.57 3.19 16.74
N VAL A 92 -3.30 2.08 16.83
CA VAL A 92 -4.66 1.96 16.28
C VAL A 92 -5.66 2.96 16.87
N LEU A 93 -5.46 3.39 18.11
CA LEU A 93 -6.32 4.36 18.79
C LEU A 93 -5.94 5.82 18.48
N GLY A 94 -4.94 6.04 17.63
CA GLY A 94 -4.45 7.38 17.36
C GLY A 94 -3.60 7.99 18.48
N GLU A 95 -3.15 7.18 19.42
CA GLU A 95 -2.20 7.60 20.44
C GLU A 95 -0.78 7.62 19.89
N THR A 96 0.01 8.64 20.23
CA THR A 96 1.38 8.75 19.76
C THR A 96 2.30 7.73 20.44
N ILE A 97 3.12 7.06 19.65
CA ILE A 97 4.08 6.04 20.13
C ILE A 97 5.53 6.36 19.72
N ASP A 98 5.79 7.59 19.34
CA ASP A 98 7.11 8.10 18.90
C ASP A 98 7.91 8.77 20.03
N ASN A 99 7.51 8.59 21.28
CA ASN A 99 8.05 9.26 22.47
C ASN A 99 7.92 10.79 22.44
N GLY A 100 7.12 11.33 21.52
CA GLY A 100 6.78 12.75 21.48
C GLY A 100 5.58 13.09 22.37
N GLU A 101 5.34 14.40 22.53
CA GLU A 101 4.15 14.86 23.27
C GLU A 101 2.85 14.38 22.62
N PRO A 102 1.85 13.99 23.41
CA PRO A 102 0.53 13.69 22.89
C PRO A 102 -0.04 14.86 22.09
N ILE A 103 -0.80 14.54 21.03
CA ILE A 103 -1.47 15.58 20.25
C ILE A 103 -2.60 16.18 21.07
N LYS A 104 -2.59 17.52 21.19
CA LYS A 104 -3.61 18.29 21.90
C LYS A 104 -4.36 19.17 20.89
N ASP A 105 -5.64 19.41 21.18
CA ASP A 105 -6.49 20.34 20.42
C ASP A 105 -6.51 20.02 18.91
N SER A 106 -6.60 18.74 18.55
CA SER A 106 -6.83 18.28 17.19
C SER A 106 -8.30 17.94 17.00
N GLU A 107 -8.76 18.06 15.77
CA GLU A 107 -10.02 17.46 15.35
C GLU A 107 -9.89 15.93 15.42
N GLU A 108 -10.95 15.26 15.82
CA GLU A 108 -11.01 13.81 15.91
C GLU A 108 -12.14 13.27 15.06
N TRP A 109 -11.86 12.22 14.31
CA TRP A 109 -12.85 11.53 13.48
C TRP A 109 -12.99 10.07 13.88
N VAL A 110 -14.21 9.55 13.78
CA VAL A 110 -14.51 8.14 13.97
C VAL A 110 -13.90 7.34 12.82
N ILE A 111 -13.24 6.22 13.13
CA ILE A 111 -12.57 5.40 12.10
C ILE A 111 -13.55 4.66 11.18
N HIS A 112 -14.77 4.41 11.63
CA HIS A 112 -15.82 3.77 10.82
C HIS A 112 -16.59 4.85 10.06
N ARG A 113 -16.17 5.06 8.82
CA ARG A 113 -16.78 6.03 7.91
C ARG A 113 -17.41 5.34 6.72
N LYS A 114 -18.40 5.98 6.14
CA LYS A 114 -19.00 5.50 4.88
C LYS A 114 -18.08 5.82 3.71
N ALA A 115 -18.13 4.95 2.70
CA ALA A 115 -17.52 5.25 1.42
C ALA A 115 -18.14 6.50 0.79
N PRO A 116 -17.41 7.24 -0.05
CA PRO A 116 -17.97 8.36 -0.80
C PRO A 116 -19.18 7.92 -1.64
N SER A 117 -20.23 8.76 -1.65
CA SER A 117 -21.40 8.51 -2.49
C SER A 117 -21.06 8.65 -3.98
N PHE A 118 -21.92 8.15 -4.85
CA PHE A 118 -21.73 8.31 -6.30
C PHE A 118 -21.63 9.79 -6.73
N GLU A 119 -22.34 10.69 -6.05
CA GLU A 119 -22.30 12.12 -6.34
C GLU A 119 -20.98 12.78 -5.92
N GLU A 120 -20.33 12.26 -4.89
CA GLU A 120 -19.06 12.77 -4.39
C GLU A 120 -17.87 12.27 -5.21
N GLN A 121 -17.98 11.11 -5.84
CA GLN A 121 -16.90 10.53 -6.63
C GLN A 121 -16.58 11.37 -7.87
N SER A 122 -15.30 11.45 -8.20
CA SER A 122 -14.85 12.06 -9.45
C SER A 122 -15.03 11.07 -10.61
N PRO A 123 -15.71 11.46 -11.68
CA PRO A 123 -15.82 10.60 -12.87
C PRO A 123 -14.54 10.57 -13.72
N ALA A 124 -13.63 11.53 -13.51
CA ALA A 124 -12.39 11.61 -14.27
C ALA A 124 -11.37 10.59 -13.78
N VAL A 125 -10.78 9.85 -14.72
CA VAL A 125 -9.63 8.99 -14.44
C VAL A 125 -8.37 9.76 -14.80
N GLU A 126 -7.55 10.05 -13.79
CA GLU A 126 -6.30 10.77 -13.93
C GLU A 126 -5.12 9.88 -13.55
N VAL A 127 -4.03 9.99 -14.28
CA VAL A 127 -2.78 9.29 -13.98
C VAL A 127 -2.07 9.98 -12.83
N LEU A 128 -1.65 9.21 -11.84
CA LEU A 128 -0.72 9.65 -10.81
C LEU A 128 0.71 9.43 -11.31
N GLU A 129 1.39 10.52 -11.62
CA GLU A 129 2.79 10.47 -12.06
C GLU A 129 3.70 10.18 -10.87
N THR A 130 4.41 9.05 -10.91
CA THR A 130 5.28 8.59 -9.82
C THR A 130 6.75 9.01 -9.98
N GLY A 131 7.15 9.38 -11.19
CA GLY A 131 8.53 9.65 -11.54
C GLY A 131 9.41 8.40 -11.67
N ILE A 132 8.80 7.22 -11.64
CA ILE A 132 9.46 5.92 -11.78
C ILE A 132 9.09 5.37 -13.17
N LYS A 133 10.08 5.24 -14.05
CA LYS A 133 9.86 4.91 -15.47
C LYS A 133 9.03 3.65 -15.69
N VAL A 134 9.38 2.56 -15.04
CA VAL A 134 8.71 1.29 -15.23
C VAL A 134 7.24 1.33 -14.81
N ILE A 135 6.94 2.04 -13.75
CA ILE A 135 5.56 2.20 -13.26
C ILE A 135 4.78 3.10 -14.21
N ASP A 136 5.28 4.29 -14.47
CA ASP A 136 4.57 5.29 -15.26
C ASP A 136 4.33 4.85 -16.71
N LEU A 137 5.26 4.08 -17.30
CA LEU A 137 5.10 3.58 -18.66
C LEU A 137 4.15 2.38 -18.76
N LEU A 138 4.42 1.33 -17.97
CA LEU A 138 3.82 0.01 -18.17
C LEU A 138 2.65 -0.28 -17.21
N THR A 139 2.68 0.28 -16.02
CA THR A 139 1.67 0.07 -14.99
C THR A 139 1.26 1.37 -14.33
N PRO A 140 0.78 2.36 -15.09
CA PRO A 140 0.44 3.66 -14.55
C PRO A 140 -0.60 3.54 -13.43
N TYR A 141 -0.41 4.34 -12.37
CA TYR A 141 -1.33 4.41 -11.24
C TYR A 141 -2.40 5.45 -11.50
N ALA A 142 -3.64 5.12 -11.16
CA ALA A 142 -4.74 6.08 -11.19
C ALA A 142 -4.81 6.83 -9.86
N LYS A 143 -5.06 8.13 -9.89
CA LYS A 143 -5.45 8.88 -8.69
C LYS A 143 -6.76 8.32 -8.13
N GLY A 144 -6.78 8.04 -6.84
CA GLY A 144 -7.90 7.35 -6.21
C GLY A 144 -7.96 5.85 -6.50
N GLY A 145 -6.96 5.30 -7.17
CA GLY A 145 -6.84 3.89 -7.49
C GLY A 145 -6.27 3.06 -6.34
N LYS A 146 -6.45 1.75 -6.48
CA LYS A 146 -5.96 0.75 -5.55
C LYS A 146 -4.91 -0.11 -6.24
N ILE A 147 -3.68 -0.02 -5.77
CA ILE A 147 -2.53 -0.70 -6.36
C ILE A 147 -2.08 -1.82 -5.43
N GLY A 148 -2.01 -3.04 -5.96
CA GLY A 148 -1.41 -4.17 -5.26
C GLY A 148 0.08 -4.24 -5.52
N LEU A 149 0.87 -4.33 -4.45
CA LEU A 149 2.31 -4.50 -4.51
C LEU A 149 2.67 -5.93 -4.07
N PHE A 150 3.19 -6.71 -4.99
CA PHE A 150 3.56 -8.11 -4.80
C PHE A 150 5.06 -8.26 -4.82
N GLY A 151 5.58 -9.10 -3.95
CA GLY A 151 7.00 -9.42 -3.94
C GLY A 151 7.40 -10.17 -2.67
N GLY A 152 8.34 -11.08 -2.80
CA GLY A 152 8.93 -11.78 -1.68
C GLY A 152 9.86 -10.89 -0.86
N ALA A 153 10.55 -11.49 0.11
CA ALA A 153 11.55 -10.79 0.89
C ALA A 153 12.77 -10.39 0.04
N GLY A 154 13.32 -9.21 0.28
CA GLY A 154 14.57 -8.75 -0.33
C GLY A 154 14.49 -8.32 -1.79
N VAL A 155 13.30 -8.00 -2.29
CA VAL A 155 13.10 -7.51 -3.68
C VAL A 155 13.00 -5.99 -3.79
N GLY A 156 13.23 -5.26 -2.69
CA GLY A 156 13.22 -3.80 -2.69
C GLY A 156 11.85 -3.17 -2.48
N LYS A 157 10.89 -3.88 -1.91
CA LYS A 157 9.54 -3.35 -1.62
C LYS A 157 9.58 -2.08 -0.78
N THR A 158 10.30 -2.09 0.33
CA THR A 158 10.40 -0.95 1.25
C THR A 158 11.06 0.27 0.59
N VAL A 159 12.11 0.04 -0.18
CA VAL A 159 12.82 1.11 -0.91
C VAL A 159 11.89 1.75 -1.96
N LEU A 160 11.09 0.95 -2.66
CA LEU A 160 10.10 1.46 -3.60
C LEU A 160 9.03 2.32 -2.90
N ILE A 161 8.52 1.86 -1.77
CA ILE A 161 7.55 2.62 -0.96
C ILE A 161 8.14 3.96 -0.53
N GLN A 162 9.37 3.97 -0.04
CA GLN A 162 10.05 5.19 0.36
C GLN A 162 10.26 6.16 -0.80
N GLU A 163 10.62 5.68 -1.98
CA GLU A 163 10.77 6.52 -3.17
C GLU A 163 9.44 7.11 -3.62
N LEU A 164 8.34 6.35 -3.54
CA LEU A 164 7.01 6.88 -3.82
C LEU A 164 6.64 7.99 -2.83
N ILE A 165 6.89 7.81 -1.55
CA ILE A 165 6.66 8.83 -0.52
C ILE A 165 7.51 10.08 -0.82
N HIS A 166 8.79 9.89 -1.11
CA HIS A 166 9.71 10.96 -1.43
C HIS A 166 9.24 11.77 -2.65
N ASN A 167 8.88 11.09 -3.73
CA ASN A 167 8.46 11.75 -4.97
C ASN A 167 7.12 12.49 -4.81
N ILE A 168 6.16 11.92 -4.10
CA ILE A 168 4.90 12.59 -3.79
C ILE A 168 5.13 13.84 -2.93
N ALA A 169 5.99 13.76 -1.93
CA ALA A 169 6.28 14.90 -1.06
C ALA A 169 7.05 16.02 -1.77
N THR A 170 8.06 15.69 -2.57
CA THR A 170 8.95 16.66 -3.19
C THR A 170 8.41 17.24 -4.49
N GLU A 171 7.81 16.43 -5.35
CA GLU A 171 7.36 16.85 -6.69
C GLU A 171 5.89 17.27 -6.73
N HIS A 172 5.05 16.69 -5.89
CA HIS A 172 3.62 16.98 -5.85
C HIS A 172 3.18 17.74 -4.59
N GLY A 173 4.07 17.91 -3.60
CA GLY A 173 3.73 18.55 -2.32
C GLY A 173 2.66 17.80 -1.52
N GLY A 174 2.40 16.54 -1.85
CA GLY A 174 1.35 15.72 -1.27
C GLY A 174 1.77 15.03 0.03
N TYR A 175 0.75 14.56 0.74
CA TYR A 175 0.93 13.83 2.00
C TYR A 175 0.84 12.34 1.79
N SER A 176 1.51 11.61 2.65
CA SER A 176 1.47 10.15 2.67
C SER A 176 1.10 9.64 4.06
N ILE A 177 0.27 8.62 4.10
CA ILE A 177 -0.08 7.90 5.33
C ILE A 177 0.40 6.46 5.16
N PHE A 178 1.24 6.00 6.07
CA PHE A 178 1.71 4.62 6.08
C PHE A 178 1.01 3.84 7.19
N THR A 179 0.37 2.72 6.85
CA THR A 179 -0.23 1.82 7.83
C THR A 179 0.49 0.48 7.85
N GLY A 180 1.12 0.17 8.98
CA GLY A 180 1.73 -1.13 9.25
C GLY A 180 0.73 -2.07 9.90
N VAL A 181 0.27 -3.07 9.15
CA VAL A 181 -0.75 -4.02 9.57
C VAL A 181 -0.13 -5.39 9.83
N GLY A 182 0.05 -5.74 11.09
CA GLY A 182 0.54 -7.05 11.49
C GLY A 182 1.99 -7.35 11.07
N GLU A 183 2.78 -6.33 10.81
CA GLU A 183 4.18 -6.46 10.45
C GLU A 183 5.10 -6.51 11.69
N ARG A 184 6.36 -6.83 11.49
CA ARG A 184 7.34 -6.90 12.58
C ARG A 184 7.67 -5.53 13.12
N SER A 185 7.74 -5.38 14.44
CA SER A 185 8.06 -4.10 15.10
C SER A 185 9.41 -3.55 14.66
N ARG A 186 10.40 -4.41 14.40
CA ARG A 186 11.71 -4.00 13.89
C ARG A 186 11.60 -3.33 12.52
N GLU A 187 10.87 -3.93 11.58
CA GLU A 187 10.69 -3.38 10.24
C GLU A 187 9.95 -2.02 10.28
N GLY A 188 8.98 -1.90 11.18
CA GLY A 188 8.29 -0.63 11.41
C GLY A 188 9.21 0.46 11.96
N ASN A 189 10.10 0.11 12.89
CA ASN A 189 11.08 1.05 13.44
C ASN A 189 12.15 1.45 12.41
N ASP A 190 12.61 0.50 11.62
CA ASP A 190 13.56 0.76 10.53
C ASP A 190 12.93 1.74 9.52
N LEU A 191 11.70 1.48 9.09
CA LEU A 191 10.96 2.37 8.18
C LEU A 191 10.77 3.78 8.77
N TRP A 192 10.39 3.89 10.03
CA TRP A 192 10.26 5.16 10.73
C TRP A 192 11.58 5.97 10.71
N THR A 193 12.67 5.29 11.01
CA THR A 193 14.01 5.91 11.03
C THR A 193 14.43 6.37 9.63
N GLU A 194 14.23 5.53 8.63
CA GLU A 194 14.59 5.82 7.23
C GLU A 194 13.77 6.98 6.65
N ILE A 195 12.45 7.03 6.92
CA ILE A 195 11.60 8.17 6.50
C ILE A 195 12.07 9.47 7.16
N ARG A 196 12.44 9.41 8.44
CA ARG A 196 12.99 10.57 9.15
C ARG A 196 14.31 11.05 8.54
N GLU A 197 15.20 10.12 8.22
CA GLU A 197 16.51 10.43 7.62
C GLU A 197 16.39 10.93 6.17
N SER A 198 15.37 10.51 5.44
CA SER A 198 15.12 10.99 4.08
C SER A 198 14.57 12.40 3.99
N GLY A 199 14.19 13.01 5.12
CA GLY A 199 13.73 14.39 5.18
C GLY A 199 12.28 14.61 4.73
N VAL A 200 11.48 13.55 4.58
CA VAL A 200 10.05 13.63 4.18
C VAL A 200 9.08 13.30 5.31
N LEU A 201 9.59 13.17 6.53
CA LEU A 201 8.76 12.82 7.68
C LEU A 201 7.67 13.87 7.97
N ASP A 202 7.95 15.13 7.75
CA ASP A 202 7.02 16.25 7.93
C ASP A 202 5.81 16.20 6.96
N LYS A 203 5.87 15.37 5.93
CA LYS A 203 4.80 15.13 4.96
C LYS A 203 4.14 13.75 5.14
N THR A 204 4.50 13.01 6.18
CA THR A 204 4.10 11.61 6.36
C THR A 204 3.59 11.38 7.77
N ALA A 205 2.47 10.66 7.90
CA ALA A 205 2.00 10.11 9.17
C ALA A 205 2.10 8.58 9.11
N LEU A 206 2.45 7.94 10.23
CA LEU A 206 2.58 6.50 10.33
C LEU A 206 1.65 5.96 11.42
N VAL A 207 0.98 4.85 11.12
CA VAL A 207 0.07 4.18 12.05
C VAL A 207 0.44 2.69 12.07
N PHE A 208 0.76 2.16 13.25
CA PHE A 208 1.17 0.76 13.39
C PHE A 208 0.24 -0.04 14.29
N GLY A 209 -0.17 -1.20 13.78
CA GLY A 209 -0.78 -2.30 14.54
C GLY A 209 0.03 -3.55 14.29
N GLN A 210 1.05 -3.77 15.12
CA GLN A 210 2.13 -4.72 14.86
C GLN A 210 1.73 -6.18 15.11
N MET A 211 2.59 -7.11 14.72
CA MET A 211 2.38 -8.55 14.78
C MET A 211 2.09 -9.06 16.22
N ASN A 212 2.65 -8.42 17.23
CA ASN A 212 2.47 -8.78 18.64
C ASN A 212 1.22 -8.18 19.28
N GLU A 213 0.50 -7.31 18.58
CA GLU A 213 -0.74 -6.73 19.06
C GLU A 213 -1.93 -7.65 18.83
N PRO A 214 -3.00 -7.53 19.63
CA PRO A 214 -4.18 -8.38 19.51
C PRO A 214 -4.88 -8.20 18.15
N PRO A 215 -5.68 -9.19 17.71
CA PRO A 215 -6.34 -9.15 16.40
C PRO A 215 -7.23 -7.91 16.20
N GLY A 216 -7.85 -7.37 17.24
CA GLY A 216 -8.64 -6.15 17.16
C GLY A 216 -7.81 -4.95 16.67
N SER A 217 -6.60 -4.76 17.18
CA SER A 217 -5.68 -3.73 16.70
C SER A 217 -5.32 -3.92 15.24
N ARG A 218 -4.95 -5.13 14.84
CA ARG A 218 -4.56 -5.45 13.47
C ARG A 218 -5.72 -5.32 12.48
N MET A 219 -6.96 -5.54 12.92
CA MET A 219 -8.17 -5.35 12.12
C MET A 219 -8.47 -3.87 11.84
N ARG A 220 -8.14 -2.98 12.77
CA ARG A 220 -8.59 -1.58 12.74
C ARG A 220 -7.52 -0.57 12.36
N VAL A 221 -6.26 -0.95 12.39
CA VAL A 221 -5.16 -0.01 12.11
C VAL A 221 -5.22 0.57 10.70
N ALA A 222 -5.61 -0.22 9.70
CA ALA A 222 -5.78 0.26 8.32
C ALA A 222 -6.89 1.31 8.24
N GLU A 223 -7.99 1.13 8.98
CA GLU A 223 -9.08 2.09 9.04
C GLU A 223 -8.66 3.39 9.75
N THR A 224 -7.81 3.31 10.76
CA THR A 224 -7.23 4.49 11.42
C THR A 224 -6.42 5.33 10.43
N GLY A 225 -5.49 4.71 9.71
CA GLY A 225 -4.69 5.41 8.70
C GLY A 225 -5.53 5.95 7.55
N LEU A 226 -6.51 5.18 7.09
CA LEU A 226 -7.43 5.63 6.05
C LEU A 226 -8.26 6.84 6.48
N THR A 227 -8.70 6.89 7.73
CA THR A 227 -9.43 8.04 8.28
C THR A 227 -8.57 9.30 8.28
N MET A 228 -7.30 9.19 8.64
CA MET A 228 -6.36 10.32 8.55
C MET A 228 -6.17 10.78 7.11
N ALA A 229 -6.07 9.85 6.16
CA ALA A 229 -5.97 10.17 4.73
C ALA A 229 -7.24 10.83 4.19
N GLU A 230 -8.41 10.36 4.59
CA GLU A 230 -9.70 10.94 4.19
C GLU A 230 -9.86 12.39 4.64
N TYR A 231 -9.34 12.76 5.79
CA TYR A 231 -9.38 14.16 6.24
C TYR A 231 -8.62 15.06 5.26
N PHE A 232 -7.42 14.70 4.88
CA PHE A 232 -6.64 15.48 3.91
C PHE A 232 -7.31 15.55 2.53
N ARG A 233 -7.96 14.48 2.10
CA ARG A 233 -8.74 14.46 0.86
C ARG A 233 -9.96 15.38 0.93
N ASP A 234 -10.78 15.24 1.98
CA ASP A 234 -12.13 15.81 2.05
C ASP A 234 -12.12 17.25 2.57
N VAL A 235 -11.23 17.60 3.48
CA VAL A 235 -11.14 18.91 4.13
C VAL A 235 -10.04 19.79 3.53
N GLU A 236 -8.87 19.23 3.32
CA GLU A 236 -7.73 19.99 2.79
C GLU A 236 -7.56 19.87 1.27
N HIS A 237 -8.45 19.15 0.61
CA HIS A 237 -8.47 18.98 -0.85
C HIS A 237 -7.15 18.49 -1.44
N GLN A 238 -6.50 17.58 -0.74
CA GLN A 238 -5.20 17.01 -1.13
C GLN A 238 -5.36 15.70 -1.89
N ASN A 239 -4.32 15.38 -2.66
CA ASN A 239 -4.11 14.05 -3.19
C ASN A 239 -3.17 13.30 -2.23
N VAL A 240 -3.70 12.29 -1.56
CA VAL A 240 -3.02 11.56 -0.49
C VAL A 240 -2.61 10.18 -0.98
N LEU A 241 -1.43 9.75 -0.61
CA LEU A 241 -0.96 8.39 -0.84
C LEU A 241 -1.09 7.59 0.46
N LEU A 242 -1.84 6.49 0.40
CA LEU A 242 -2.05 5.58 1.53
C LEU A 242 -1.32 4.27 1.29
N PHE A 243 -0.41 3.91 2.18
CA PHE A 243 0.23 2.60 2.16
C PHE A 243 -0.39 1.68 3.19
N ILE A 244 -0.66 0.44 2.80
CA ILE A 244 -1.15 -0.62 3.68
C ILE A 244 -0.19 -1.81 3.56
N ASP A 245 0.59 -2.04 4.58
CA ASP A 245 1.53 -3.15 4.64
C ASP A 245 1.28 -3.99 5.90
N ASN A 246 0.59 -5.07 5.82
CA ASN A 246 0.14 -5.88 4.70
C ASN A 246 -1.38 -6.09 4.75
N ILE A 247 -2.07 -5.96 3.63
CA ILE A 247 -3.54 -6.12 3.58
C ILE A 247 -3.99 -7.55 3.94
N PHE A 248 -3.17 -8.56 3.68
CA PHE A 248 -3.44 -9.92 4.11
C PHE A 248 -3.60 -10.04 5.64
N ARG A 249 -2.82 -9.28 6.40
CA ARG A 249 -2.89 -9.30 7.88
C ARG A 249 -4.20 -8.72 8.41
N PHE A 250 -4.79 -7.77 7.69
CA PHE A 250 -6.15 -7.30 7.97
C PHE A 250 -7.17 -8.45 7.89
N VAL A 251 -7.11 -9.23 6.82
CA VAL A 251 -7.98 -10.41 6.62
C VAL A 251 -7.73 -11.46 7.68
N GLN A 252 -6.47 -11.79 7.94
CA GLN A 252 -6.07 -12.79 8.93
C GLN A 252 -6.57 -12.43 10.34
N ALA A 253 -6.45 -11.19 10.76
CA ALA A 253 -6.94 -10.72 12.04
C ALA A 253 -8.46 -10.92 12.18
N GLY A 254 -9.22 -10.64 11.13
CA GLY A 254 -10.65 -10.92 11.07
C GLY A 254 -10.98 -12.41 11.21
N SER A 255 -10.19 -13.28 10.61
CA SER A 255 -10.38 -14.73 10.72
C SER A 255 -10.09 -15.26 12.13
N GLU A 256 -9.13 -14.69 12.84
CA GLU A 256 -8.77 -15.08 14.21
C GLU A 256 -9.92 -14.87 15.21
N VAL A 257 -10.74 -13.85 15.02
CA VAL A 257 -11.87 -13.56 15.93
C VAL A 257 -13.19 -14.15 15.46
N SER A 258 -13.31 -14.54 14.20
CA SER A 258 -14.59 -14.93 13.58
C SER A 258 -15.29 -16.09 14.30
N ALA A 259 -14.55 -17.13 14.64
CA ALA A 259 -15.08 -18.28 15.37
C ALA A 259 -15.57 -17.89 16.79
N LEU A 260 -14.84 -17.02 17.46
CA LEU A 260 -15.20 -16.51 18.80
C LEU A 260 -16.46 -15.62 18.76
N LEU A 261 -16.76 -15.03 17.62
CA LEU A 261 -18.01 -14.30 17.39
C LEU A 261 -19.19 -15.23 17.02
N GLY A 262 -18.98 -16.54 16.99
CA GLY A 262 -20.01 -17.52 16.69
C GLY A 262 -20.31 -17.67 15.20
N ARG A 263 -19.41 -17.26 14.33
CA ARG A 263 -19.57 -17.40 12.88
C ARG A 263 -19.01 -18.75 12.40
N MET A 264 -19.72 -19.40 11.51
CA MET A 264 -19.22 -20.62 10.86
C MET A 264 -18.14 -20.23 9.84
N PRO A 265 -16.99 -20.92 9.82
CA PRO A 265 -15.94 -20.63 8.85
C PRO A 265 -16.41 -20.95 7.42
N SER A 266 -15.93 -20.12 6.48
CA SER A 266 -16.09 -20.33 5.04
C SER A 266 -14.91 -21.14 4.47
N ALA A 267 -14.70 -21.09 3.17
CA ALA A 267 -13.62 -21.80 2.50
C ALA A 267 -12.25 -21.49 3.14
N VAL A 268 -11.43 -22.52 3.29
CA VAL A 268 -10.07 -22.45 3.86
C VAL A 268 -10.03 -21.87 5.29
N GLY A 269 -11.17 -21.85 5.99
CA GLY A 269 -11.25 -21.35 7.37
C GLY A 269 -11.39 -19.84 7.53
N TYR A 270 -11.56 -19.10 6.44
CA TYR A 270 -11.80 -17.67 6.50
C TYR A 270 -13.19 -17.32 7.04
N GLN A 271 -13.33 -16.07 7.51
CA GLN A 271 -14.61 -15.53 7.94
C GLN A 271 -15.62 -15.44 6.79
N PRO A 272 -16.89 -15.72 7.05
CA PRO A 272 -17.93 -15.60 6.00
C PRO A 272 -18.19 -14.16 5.57
N THR A 273 -17.75 -13.19 6.37
CA THR A 273 -17.87 -11.75 6.15
C THR A 273 -16.68 -11.14 5.41
N LEU A 274 -15.73 -11.95 4.93
CA LEU A 274 -14.49 -11.49 4.29
C LEU A 274 -14.74 -10.47 3.18
N ALA A 275 -15.63 -10.77 2.24
CA ALA A 275 -15.93 -9.88 1.12
C ALA A 275 -16.51 -8.53 1.58
N ASN A 276 -17.38 -8.55 2.59
CA ASN A 276 -17.98 -7.33 3.13
C ASN A 276 -16.97 -6.48 3.90
N GLU A 277 -16.11 -7.11 4.70
CA GLU A 277 -15.06 -6.43 5.45
C GLU A 277 -14.04 -5.77 4.51
N MET A 278 -13.59 -6.50 3.50
CA MET A 278 -12.70 -5.99 2.48
C MET A 278 -13.35 -4.86 1.68
N GLY A 279 -14.59 -5.05 1.24
CA GLY A 279 -15.35 -4.03 0.50
C GLY A 279 -15.55 -2.75 1.29
N ALA A 280 -15.89 -2.85 2.57
CA ALA A 280 -16.07 -1.69 3.44
C ALA A 280 -14.80 -0.84 3.58
N LEU A 281 -13.63 -1.47 3.61
CA LEU A 281 -12.34 -0.78 3.63
C LEU A 281 -12.00 -0.19 2.25
N GLN A 282 -12.06 -1.01 1.20
CA GLN A 282 -11.58 -0.67 -0.14
C GLN A 282 -12.41 0.42 -0.82
N GLU A 283 -13.72 0.42 -0.64
CA GLU A 283 -14.62 1.41 -1.27
C GLU A 283 -14.45 2.82 -0.72
N ARG A 284 -13.85 2.99 0.43
CA ARG A 284 -13.47 4.31 0.99
C ARG A 284 -12.29 4.93 0.26
N ILE A 285 -11.46 4.10 -0.37
CA ILE A 285 -10.27 4.52 -1.12
C ILE A 285 -10.72 4.93 -2.52
N ALA A 286 -10.87 6.22 -2.73
CA ALA A 286 -11.44 6.74 -3.97
C ALA A 286 -10.97 8.17 -4.25
N SER A 287 -11.13 8.57 -5.50
CA SER A 287 -11.04 9.95 -5.94
C SER A 287 -12.40 10.62 -5.81
N THR A 288 -12.43 11.77 -5.15
CA THR A 288 -13.63 12.60 -4.99
C THR A 288 -13.46 13.93 -5.72
N LYS A 289 -14.50 14.73 -5.77
CA LYS A 289 -14.44 16.10 -6.32
C LYS A 289 -13.50 17.01 -5.54
N ASN A 290 -13.19 16.65 -4.29
CA ASN A 290 -12.35 17.45 -3.40
C ASN A 290 -10.87 17.05 -3.45
N GLY A 291 -10.58 15.79 -3.67
CA GLY A 291 -9.22 15.26 -3.67
C GLY A 291 -9.22 13.76 -3.90
N SER A 292 -8.10 13.11 -3.66
CA SER A 292 -7.99 11.67 -3.84
C SER A 292 -7.21 10.97 -2.72
N VAL A 293 -7.58 9.73 -2.43
CA VAL A 293 -6.76 8.78 -1.69
C VAL A 293 -6.39 7.66 -2.65
N THR A 294 -5.11 7.56 -2.96
CA THR A 294 -4.55 6.47 -3.78
C THR A 294 -3.83 5.50 -2.86
N SER A 295 -4.15 4.22 -2.94
CA SER A 295 -3.53 3.23 -2.07
C SER A 295 -2.52 2.35 -2.78
N VAL A 296 -1.41 2.08 -2.10
CA VAL A 296 -0.45 1.03 -2.45
C VAL A 296 -0.49 0.00 -1.33
N GLN A 297 -0.98 -1.19 -1.66
CA GLN A 297 -1.25 -2.25 -0.70
C GLN A 297 -0.29 -3.41 -0.94
N ALA A 298 0.56 -3.70 0.03
CA ALA A 298 1.36 -4.91 -0.03
C ALA A 298 0.44 -6.12 0.18
N VAL A 299 0.54 -7.09 -0.71
CA VAL A 299 -0.29 -8.29 -0.68
C VAL A 299 0.60 -9.51 -0.51
N TYR A 300 0.40 -10.21 0.60
CA TYR A 300 0.98 -11.54 0.82
C TYR A 300 0.07 -12.61 0.22
N VAL A 301 0.65 -13.51 -0.53
CA VAL A 301 -0.07 -14.63 -1.16
C VAL A 301 0.36 -15.93 -0.47
N PRO A 302 -0.50 -16.53 0.37
CA PRO A 302 -0.16 -17.77 1.07
C PRO A 302 0.18 -18.90 0.09
N ALA A 303 1.33 -19.53 0.28
CA ALA A 303 1.81 -20.63 -0.56
C ALA A 303 1.87 -20.33 -2.06
N ASP A 304 1.99 -19.06 -2.43
CA ASP A 304 1.92 -18.57 -3.81
C ASP A 304 0.62 -18.97 -4.55
N ASP A 305 -0.44 -19.25 -3.80
CA ASP A 305 -1.75 -19.63 -4.34
C ASP A 305 -2.66 -18.41 -4.50
N LEU A 306 -2.77 -17.92 -5.73
CA LEU A 306 -3.62 -16.80 -6.09
C LEU A 306 -5.12 -17.11 -5.99
N THR A 307 -5.50 -18.37 -5.83
CA THR A 307 -6.90 -18.81 -5.65
C THR A 307 -7.32 -18.80 -4.18
N ASP A 308 -6.40 -18.61 -3.24
CA ASP A 308 -6.72 -18.40 -1.84
C ASP A 308 -7.72 -17.25 -1.68
N PRO A 309 -8.76 -17.39 -0.85
CA PRO A 309 -9.82 -16.38 -0.72
C PRO A 309 -9.33 -14.97 -0.36
N ALA A 310 -8.27 -14.83 0.42
CA ALA A 310 -7.77 -13.52 0.82
C ALA A 310 -7.16 -12.74 -0.35
N PRO A 311 -6.15 -13.25 -1.08
CA PRO A 311 -5.65 -12.55 -2.26
C PRO A 311 -6.72 -12.44 -3.36
N ALA A 312 -7.53 -13.47 -3.61
CA ALA A 312 -8.57 -13.44 -4.62
C ALA A 312 -9.58 -12.31 -4.39
N THR A 313 -10.03 -12.12 -3.14
CA THR A 313 -10.93 -11.01 -2.78
C THR A 313 -10.24 -9.67 -2.91
N THR A 314 -8.98 -9.56 -2.51
CA THR A 314 -8.19 -8.34 -2.66
C THR A 314 -8.03 -7.95 -4.14
N PHE A 315 -7.68 -8.90 -5.00
CA PHE A 315 -7.52 -8.67 -6.44
C PHE A 315 -8.75 -8.06 -7.11
N SER A 316 -9.94 -8.43 -6.66
CA SER A 316 -11.18 -7.89 -7.24
C SER A 316 -11.33 -6.37 -7.08
N HIS A 317 -10.62 -5.78 -6.13
CA HIS A 317 -10.62 -4.34 -5.86
C HIS A 317 -9.46 -3.58 -6.52
N LEU A 318 -8.42 -4.26 -7.00
CA LEU A 318 -7.21 -3.61 -7.49
C LEU A 318 -7.39 -3.05 -8.91
N ASP A 319 -6.87 -1.85 -9.12
CA ASP A 319 -6.81 -1.18 -10.42
C ASP A 319 -5.48 -1.43 -11.16
N ALA A 320 -4.42 -1.66 -10.41
CA ALA A 320 -3.10 -2.00 -10.93
C ALA A 320 -2.38 -2.98 -10.00
N THR A 321 -1.48 -3.76 -10.58
CA THR A 321 -0.59 -4.64 -9.83
C THR A 321 0.85 -4.37 -10.21
N THR A 322 1.70 -4.18 -9.21
CA THR A 322 3.15 -4.04 -9.36
C THR A 322 3.79 -5.29 -8.76
N VAL A 323 4.43 -6.09 -9.60
CA VAL A 323 5.09 -7.33 -9.20
C VAL A 323 6.59 -7.12 -9.12
N LEU A 324 7.17 -7.27 -7.94
CA LEU A 324 8.62 -7.25 -7.74
C LEU A 324 9.19 -8.65 -7.87
N SER A 325 10.17 -8.82 -8.73
CA SER A 325 10.72 -10.12 -9.12
C SER A 325 12.15 -10.32 -8.63
N ARG A 326 12.39 -11.45 -7.97
CA ARG A 326 13.75 -11.87 -7.57
C ARG A 326 14.66 -12.09 -8.77
N LYS A 327 14.14 -12.58 -9.90
CA LYS A 327 14.91 -12.77 -11.12
C LYS A 327 15.46 -11.46 -11.68
N ILE A 328 14.71 -10.37 -11.51
CA ILE A 328 15.15 -9.02 -11.92
C ILE A 328 16.19 -8.48 -10.94
N VAL A 329 16.03 -8.73 -9.64
CA VAL A 329 17.06 -8.42 -8.63
C VAL A 329 18.39 -9.11 -8.95
N GLU A 330 18.36 -10.38 -9.35
CA GLU A 330 19.54 -11.15 -9.72
C GLU A 330 20.28 -10.58 -10.93
N GLN A 331 19.58 -9.84 -11.78
CA GLN A 331 20.15 -9.09 -12.91
C GLN A 331 20.71 -7.71 -12.48
N GLY A 332 20.57 -7.34 -11.23
CA GLY A 332 20.98 -6.03 -10.71
C GLY A 332 20.10 -4.86 -11.13
N ILE A 333 18.90 -5.12 -11.64
CA ILE A 333 17.95 -4.10 -12.09
C ILE A 333 17.05 -3.67 -10.93
N TYR A 334 17.08 -2.38 -10.60
CA TYR A 334 16.23 -1.75 -9.59
C TYR A 334 15.56 -0.48 -10.14
N PRO A 335 14.25 -0.27 -9.87
CA PRO A 335 13.35 -1.13 -9.10
C PRO A 335 13.12 -2.47 -9.83
N ALA A 336 13.00 -3.54 -9.07
CA ALA A 336 12.87 -4.90 -9.61
C ALA A 336 11.44 -5.23 -10.07
N VAL A 337 10.75 -4.29 -10.68
CA VAL A 337 9.39 -4.45 -11.19
C VAL A 337 9.42 -5.34 -12.43
N ASP A 338 8.64 -6.43 -12.41
CA ASP A 338 8.47 -7.29 -13.55
C ASP A 338 7.58 -6.61 -14.61
N PRO A 339 8.11 -6.25 -15.76
CA PRO A 339 7.37 -5.48 -16.76
C PRO A 339 6.30 -6.30 -17.50
N LEU A 340 6.34 -7.62 -17.43
CA LEU A 340 5.40 -8.51 -18.10
C LEU A 340 4.31 -9.04 -17.15
N ASP A 341 4.65 -9.24 -15.87
CA ASP A 341 3.70 -9.74 -14.86
C ASP A 341 2.94 -8.60 -14.16
N SER A 342 3.40 -7.37 -14.28
CA SER A 342 2.73 -6.19 -13.74
C SER A 342 1.69 -5.65 -14.72
N THR A 343 0.56 -5.18 -14.18
CA THR A 343 -0.58 -4.73 -15.01
C THR A 343 -1.20 -3.45 -14.48
N SER A 344 -1.91 -2.72 -15.36
CA SER A 344 -2.75 -1.58 -14.97
C SER A 344 -3.97 -1.50 -15.86
N ARG A 345 -5.14 -1.30 -15.25
CA ARG A 345 -6.40 -1.14 -15.97
C ARG A 345 -6.50 0.17 -16.74
N ILE A 346 -5.75 1.18 -16.34
CA ILE A 346 -5.77 2.50 -16.99
C ILE A 346 -4.77 2.63 -18.16
N LEU A 347 -4.01 1.58 -18.46
CA LEU A 347 -3.16 1.57 -19.66
C LEU A 347 -4.03 1.38 -20.91
N GLU A 348 -4.73 2.42 -21.25
CA GLU A 348 -5.66 2.51 -22.40
C GLU A 348 -5.46 3.82 -23.13
N PRO A 349 -5.63 3.87 -24.47
CA PRO A 349 -5.46 5.11 -25.23
C PRO A 349 -6.33 6.27 -24.74
N ALA A 350 -7.53 5.96 -24.24
CA ALA A 350 -8.47 6.97 -23.74
C ALA A 350 -7.98 7.67 -22.44
N VAL A 351 -7.10 7.04 -21.68
CA VAL A 351 -6.59 7.58 -20.41
C VAL A 351 -5.18 8.13 -20.56
N VAL A 352 -4.25 7.32 -21.10
CA VAL A 352 -2.83 7.69 -21.16
C VAL A 352 -2.45 8.40 -22.48
N GLY A 353 -3.32 8.38 -23.48
CA GLY A 353 -3.05 8.86 -24.83
C GLY A 353 -2.50 7.79 -25.75
N GLU A 354 -2.65 8.00 -27.06
CA GLU A 354 -2.29 7.01 -28.08
C GLU A 354 -0.78 6.74 -28.11
N GLU A 355 0.04 7.77 -28.04
CA GLU A 355 1.51 7.63 -28.08
C GLU A 355 2.05 6.80 -26.92
N HIS A 356 1.65 7.12 -25.71
CA HIS A 356 2.05 6.38 -24.49
C HIS A 356 1.62 4.91 -24.60
N TYR A 357 0.37 4.68 -24.99
CA TYR A 357 -0.17 3.32 -25.13
C TYR A 357 0.61 2.50 -26.15
N GLN A 358 0.90 3.05 -27.33
CA GLN A 358 1.64 2.36 -28.38
C GLN A 358 3.08 2.05 -27.95
N VAL A 359 3.75 2.99 -27.31
CA VAL A 359 5.12 2.78 -26.78
C VAL A 359 5.13 1.67 -25.73
N ALA A 360 4.21 1.71 -24.78
CA ALA A 360 4.10 0.70 -23.73
C ALA A 360 3.83 -0.70 -24.31
N ARG A 361 2.92 -0.82 -25.23
CA ARG A 361 2.61 -2.10 -25.92
C ARG A 361 3.79 -2.62 -26.70
N LYS A 362 4.51 -1.76 -27.41
CA LYS A 362 5.69 -2.16 -28.17
C LYS A 362 6.83 -2.62 -27.25
N VAL A 363 7.03 -1.94 -26.12
CA VAL A 363 7.99 -2.37 -25.09
C VAL A 363 7.65 -3.76 -24.57
N GLN A 364 6.38 -4.00 -24.23
CA GLN A 364 5.92 -5.30 -23.76
C GLN A 364 6.11 -6.39 -24.82
N GLU A 365 5.80 -6.10 -26.08
CA GLU A 365 5.99 -7.02 -27.22
C GLU A 365 7.46 -7.41 -27.39
N ILE A 366 8.36 -6.44 -27.37
CA ILE A 366 9.81 -6.67 -27.49
C ILE A 366 10.34 -7.51 -26.32
N LEU A 367 9.94 -7.20 -25.11
CA LEU A 367 10.34 -7.95 -23.91
C LEU A 367 9.79 -9.38 -23.91
N GLN A 368 8.55 -9.56 -24.35
CA GLN A 368 7.94 -10.90 -24.48
C GLN A 368 8.66 -11.73 -25.54
N LYS A 369 8.95 -11.15 -26.69
CA LYS A 369 9.71 -11.82 -27.74
C LYS A 369 11.11 -12.21 -27.26
N TYR A 370 11.77 -11.32 -26.53
CA TYR A 370 13.08 -11.63 -25.94
C TYR A 370 13.01 -12.80 -24.95
N LYS A 371 11.99 -12.84 -24.11
CA LYS A 371 11.75 -13.95 -23.17
C LYS A 371 11.62 -15.29 -23.91
N GLU A 372 10.90 -15.32 -25.02
CA GLU A 372 10.75 -16.52 -25.86
C GLU A 372 12.06 -16.93 -26.52
N LEU A 373 12.89 -15.96 -26.92
CA LEU A 373 14.18 -16.24 -27.54
C LEU A 373 15.27 -16.66 -26.57
N GLN A 374 15.13 -16.40 -25.29
CA GLN A 374 16.14 -16.72 -24.27
C GLN A 374 16.50 -18.23 -24.23
N ASP A 375 15.51 -19.11 -24.36
CA ASP A 375 15.74 -20.55 -24.38
C ASP A 375 16.53 -20.96 -25.62
N ILE A 376 16.23 -20.37 -26.75
CA ILE A 376 16.96 -20.62 -28.03
C ILE A 376 18.40 -20.13 -27.88
N ILE A 377 18.60 -18.94 -27.34
CA ILE A 377 19.94 -18.36 -27.11
C ILE A 377 20.78 -19.23 -26.19
N ALA A 378 20.17 -19.75 -25.11
CA ALA A 378 20.84 -20.59 -24.15
C ALA A 378 21.32 -21.93 -24.73
N ILE A 379 20.59 -22.48 -25.69
CA ILE A 379 20.87 -23.79 -26.29
C ILE A 379 21.75 -23.66 -27.51
N LEU A 380 21.41 -22.74 -28.42
CA LEU A 380 22.02 -22.63 -29.75
C LEU A 380 22.99 -21.45 -29.92
N GLY A 381 22.93 -20.47 -29.00
CA GLY A 381 23.71 -19.24 -29.09
C GLY A 381 23.05 -18.15 -29.93
N MET A 382 23.59 -16.93 -29.80
CA MET A 382 23.09 -15.75 -30.53
C MET A 382 23.23 -15.82 -32.03
N GLU A 383 24.24 -16.56 -32.51
CA GLU A 383 24.57 -16.64 -33.95
C GLU A 383 23.48 -17.32 -34.78
N GLU A 384 22.70 -18.20 -34.17
CA GLU A 384 21.61 -18.92 -34.83
C GLU A 384 20.33 -18.08 -35.00
N LEU A 385 20.28 -16.89 -34.44
CA LEU A 385 19.12 -16.00 -34.58
C LEU A 385 19.14 -15.30 -35.96
N SER A 386 17.95 -15.00 -36.48
CA SER A 386 17.78 -14.10 -37.61
C SER A 386 18.28 -12.69 -37.27
N GLU A 387 18.63 -11.90 -38.28
CA GLU A 387 19.06 -10.51 -38.05
C GLU A 387 17.96 -9.66 -37.39
N GLU A 388 16.70 -9.93 -37.71
CA GLU A 388 15.56 -9.30 -37.04
C GLU A 388 15.50 -9.66 -35.56
N ASP A 389 15.68 -10.92 -35.20
CA ASP A 389 15.67 -11.39 -33.82
C ASP A 389 16.89 -10.87 -33.05
N LYS A 390 18.08 -10.79 -33.66
CA LYS A 390 19.26 -10.16 -33.06
C LYS A 390 19.02 -8.69 -32.75
N MET A 391 18.36 -7.95 -33.63
CA MET A 391 17.99 -6.56 -33.37
C MET A 391 16.99 -6.44 -32.23
N THR A 392 15.97 -7.30 -32.21
CA THR A 392 14.99 -7.37 -31.13
C THR A 392 15.66 -7.64 -29.79
N VAL A 393 16.57 -8.60 -29.72
CA VAL A 393 17.33 -8.91 -28.51
C VAL A 393 18.18 -7.72 -28.04
N ALA A 394 18.87 -7.05 -28.95
CA ALA A 394 19.68 -5.88 -28.62
C ALA A 394 18.85 -4.75 -28.05
N ARG A 395 17.71 -4.44 -28.63
CA ARG A 395 16.76 -3.43 -28.11
C ARG A 395 16.12 -3.85 -26.80
N ALA A 396 15.75 -5.12 -26.65
CA ALA A 396 15.19 -5.66 -25.44
C ALA A 396 16.14 -5.52 -24.24
N ARG A 397 17.41 -5.81 -24.42
CA ARG A 397 18.43 -5.63 -23.38
C ARG A 397 18.62 -4.18 -22.99
N LYS A 398 18.60 -3.25 -23.94
CA LYS A 398 18.62 -1.81 -23.67
C LYS A 398 17.39 -1.36 -22.90
N ILE A 399 16.21 -1.85 -23.27
CA ILE A 399 14.95 -1.58 -22.60
C ILE A 399 15.00 -2.06 -21.13
N GLN A 400 15.44 -3.30 -20.90
CA GLN A 400 15.57 -3.84 -19.55
C GLN A 400 16.48 -2.98 -18.66
N LYS A 401 17.63 -2.57 -19.19
CA LYS A 401 18.54 -1.71 -18.45
C LYS A 401 18.01 -0.29 -18.25
N PHE A 402 17.29 0.25 -19.23
CA PHE A 402 16.68 1.57 -19.14
C PHE A 402 15.47 1.61 -18.19
N LEU A 403 14.85 0.46 -17.90
CA LEU A 403 13.85 0.34 -16.83
C LEU A 403 14.44 0.52 -15.44
N SER A 404 15.74 0.31 -15.26
CA SER A 404 16.42 0.64 -14.01
C SER A 404 16.54 2.16 -13.84
N GLN A 405 16.55 2.59 -12.58
CA GLN A 405 16.55 4.01 -12.24
C GLN A 405 17.17 4.21 -10.88
N PRO A 406 18.04 5.22 -10.71
CA PRO A 406 18.56 5.56 -9.39
C PRO A 406 17.50 6.23 -8.55
N PHE A 407 17.36 5.80 -7.30
CA PHE A 407 16.41 6.35 -6.34
C PHE A 407 17.07 7.33 -5.37
N SER A 408 16.38 8.43 -5.07
CA SER A 408 16.84 9.44 -4.11
C SER A 408 17.04 8.84 -2.72
N VAL A 409 16.16 7.93 -2.30
CA VAL A 409 16.25 7.25 -0.99
C VAL A 409 17.40 6.25 -0.91
N ALA A 410 18.00 5.88 -2.02
CA ALA A 410 19.10 4.92 -2.09
C ALA A 410 20.47 5.60 -2.32
N GLU A 411 20.55 6.93 -2.43
CA GLU A 411 21.79 7.65 -2.70
C GLU A 411 22.92 7.33 -1.73
N THR A 412 22.60 7.20 -0.45
CA THR A 412 23.59 6.90 0.59
C THR A 412 24.21 5.51 0.45
N PHE A 413 23.50 4.57 -0.17
CA PHE A 413 23.98 3.20 -0.39
C PHE A 413 24.66 3.01 -1.74
N THR A 414 24.14 3.68 -2.77
CA THR A 414 24.59 3.50 -4.16
C THR A 414 25.66 4.50 -4.57
N GLY A 415 25.73 5.66 -3.89
CA GLY A 415 26.59 6.77 -4.28
C GLY A 415 26.15 7.47 -5.58
N VAL A 416 24.97 7.12 -6.11
CA VAL A 416 24.41 7.70 -7.33
C VAL A 416 23.25 8.61 -6.98
N PRO A 417 23.23 9.88 -7.42
CA PRO A 417 22.10 10.77 -7.21
C PRO A 417 20.81 10.22 -7.81
N GLY A 418 19.72 10.29 -7.05
CA GLY A 418 18.41 9.87 -7.50
C GLY A 418 17.88 10.73 -8.64
N LYS A 419 17.02 10.13 -9.45
CA LYS A 419 16.38 10.79 -10.58
C LYS A 419 14.88 10.61 -10.53
N TYR A 420 14.15 11.72 -10.52
CA TYR A 420 12.73 11.76 -10.85
C TYR A 420 12.61 11.92 -12.36
N VAL A 421 11.92 11.01 -13.04
CA VAL A 421 11.76 11.08 -14.49
C VAL A 421 10.31 11.44 -14.82
N PRO A 422 10.04 12.62 -15.39
CA PRO A 422 8.72 12.99 -15.84
C PRO A 422 8.16 11.98 -16.85
N LEU A 423 6.86 11.71 -16.78
CA LEU A 423 6.20 10.73 -17.67
C LEU A 423 6.48 11.01 -19.13
N LYS A 424 6.46 12.26 -19.55
CA LYS A 424 6.75 12.66 -20.92
C LYS A 424 8.14 12.24 -21.38
N GLU A 425 9.14 12.39 -20.51
CA GLU A 425 10.52 11.99 -20.79
C GLU A 425 10.67 10.47 -20.80
N THR A 426 9.92 9.75 -19.99
CA THR A 426 9.86 8.29 -20.00
C THR A 426 9.34 7.77 -21.35
N VAL A 427 8.20 8.28 -21.80
CA VAL A 427 7.61 7.88 -23.09
C VAL A 427 8.54 8.21 -24.25
N ARG A 428 9.11 9.40 -24.25
CA ARG A 428 10.06 9.85 -25.29
C ARG A 428 11.31 8.96 -25.33
N GLY A 429 11.88 8.65 -24.17
CA GLY A 429 13.08 7.82 -24.07
C GLY A 429 12.88 6.39 -24.58
N PHE A 430 11.81 5.74 -24.16
CA PHE A 430 11.49 4.39 -24.65
C PHE A 430 11.12 4.38 -26.12
N LYS A 431 10.43 5.41 -26.61
CA LYS A 431 10.15 5.56 -28.05
C LYS A 431 11.43 5.63 -28.86
N ALA A 432 12.41 6.41 -28.43
CA ALA A 432 13.70 6.49 -29.10
C ALA A 432 14.41 5.13 -29.18
N ILE A 433 14.31 4.31 -28.16
CA ILE A 433 14.90 2.96 -28.16
C ILE A 433 14.17 2.04 -29.13
N ILE A 434 12.84 2.01 -29.12
CA ILE A 434 12.06 1.11 -30.00
C ILE A 434 12.10 1.53 -31.46
N ASP A 435 12.26 2.82 -31.75
CA ASP A 435 12.38 3.35 -33.12
C ASP A 435 13.79 3.20 -33.72
N GLY A 436 14.74 2.73 -32.93
CA GLY A 436 16.11 2.49 -33.39
C GLY A 436 17.05 3.68 -33.33
N GLU A 437 16.61 4.83 -32.83
CA GLU A 437 17.45 6.04 -32.69
C GLU A 437 18.64 5.84 -31.76
N MET A 438 18.54 4.85 -30.87
CA MET A 438 19.54 4.55 -29.84
C MET A 438 20.34 3.27 -30.13
N ASP A 439 20.22 2.71 -31.32
CA ASP A 439 20.87 1.44 -31.70
C ASP A 439 22.41 1.53 -31.66
N GLU A 440 22.98 2.68 -31.91
CA GLU A 440 24.44 2.90 -31.91
C GLU A 440 25.05 3.02 -30.49
N TYR A 441 24.22 3.24 -29.47
CA TYR A 441 24.70 3.41 -28.10
C TYR A 441 24.92 2.06 -27.41
N PRO A 442 25.96 1.93 -26.57
CA PRO A 442 26.26 0.69 -25.90
C PRO A 442 25.19 0.36 -24.84
N GLU A 443 24.92 -0.89 -24.63
CA GLU A 443 23.92 -1.41 -23.70
C GLU A 443 24.12 -0.88 -22.27
N ASN A 444 25.38 -0.79 -21.82
CA ASN A 444 25.68 -0.35 -20.45
C ASN A 444 25.32 1.12 -20.18
N ALA A 445 25.27 1.97 -21.21
CA ALA A 445 24.87 3.37 -21.06
C ALA A 445 23.43 3.54 -20.59
N PHE A 446 22.58 2.54 -20.81
CA PHE A 446 21.17 2.54 -20.40
C PHE A 446 20.94 2.13 -18.93
N PHE A 447 21.98 1.63 -18.27
CA PHE A 447 21.84 1.10 -16.92
C PHE A 447 21.88 2.22 -15.87
N ASN A 448 20.88 2.20 -14.98
CA ASN A 448 20.80 3.08 -13.80
C ASN A 448 20.91 4.57 -14.13
N VAL A 449 20.12 5.00 -15.10
CA VAL A 449 20.02 6.40 -15.54
C VAL A 449 18.58 6.89 -15.48
N GLY A 450 18.38 8.19 -15.58
CA GLY A 450 17.05 8.80 -15.59
C GLY A 450 16.48 8.90 -17.00
N THR A 451 16.88 9.92 -17.73
CA THR A 451 16.37 10.24 -19.08
C THR A 451 17.23 9.67 -20.19
N ILE A 452 16.75 9.78 -21.43
CA ILE A 452 17.52 9.38 -22.60
C ILE A 452 18.77 10.27 -22.81
N GLU A 453 18.71 11.54 -22.41
CA GLU A 453 19.87 12.44 -22.40
C GLU A 453 20.97 11.95 -21.45
N ASP A 454 20.59 11.35 -20.32
CA ASP A 454 21.54 10.74 -19.39
C ASP A 454 22.27 9.55 -20.03
N VAL A 455 21.58 8.78 -20.87
CA VAL A 455 22.20 7.70 -21.68
C VAL A 455 23.25 8.26 -22.61
N ILE A 456 22.93 9.31 -23.35
CA ILE A 456 23.83 9.96 -24.30
C ILE A 456 25.04 10.54 -23.57
N ALA A 457 24.82 11.23 -22.45
CA ALA A 457 25.90 11.80 -21.64
C ALA A 457 26.82 10.72 -21.07
N LYS A 458 26.28 9.61 -20.60
CA LYS A 458 27.05 8.48 -20.10
C LYS A 458 27.89 7.82 -21.21
N ALA A 459 27.31 7.59 -22.38
CA ALA A 459 28.02 7.03 -23.53
C ALA A 459 29.20 7.92 -23.96
N LYS A 460 29.02 9.25 -23.99
CA LYS A 460 30.08 10.21 -24.29
C LYS A 460 31.20 10.19 -23.25
N ALA A 461 30.86 10.08 -21.98
CA ALA A 461 31.84 10.00 -20.90
C ALA A 461 32.66 8.71 -20.95
N GLU A 462 32.10 7.62 -21.47
CA GLU A 462 32.76 6.34 -21.69
C GLU A 462 33.55 6.29 -23.04
N GLY A 463 33.51 7.35 -23.82
CA GLY A 463 34.27 7.49 -25.05
C GLY A 463 33.72 6.70 -26.26
N VAL A 464 32.43 6.41 -26.24
CA VAL A 464 31.76 5.56 -27.24
C VAL A 464 30.86 6.36 -28.21
N ALA A 465 30.77 7.70 -28.08
CA ALA A 465 29.96 8.55 -28.97
C ALA A 465 30.73 9.79 -29.43
#